data_9527fd2a6b257d71b019cf92eb8b0766
#
_entry.id   9527fd2a6b257d71b019cf92eb8b0766
#
_cell.length_a   1.000
_cell.length_b   1.000
_cell.length_c   1.000
_cell.angle_alpha   90.00
_cell.angle_beta   90.00
_cell.angle_gamma   90.00
#
_symmetry.space_group_name_H-M   'P 1'
#
loop_
_entity.id
_entity.type
_entity.pdbx_description
1 polymer ?
#
loop_
_entity_poly.entity_id
_entity_poly.type
_entity_poly.pdbx_seq_one_letter_code
_entity_poly.pdbx_strand_id
1 'polypeptide(L)'
;MRWLDAQPAKTVVYVALGTEAPMRAELLRELAHGLELAGTRFLWALRPPAGADEDSIVPVGFAERTGERGLVTTRWVPQVRVLAHGAVGAFLTHCG
;
A
#
# COMPACT_ATOMS: atom_id res chain seq x y z
N MET A 1 7.47 6.10 -11.41
CA MET A 1 6.23 5.30 -11.48
C MET A 1 5.10 6.19 -12.00
N ARG A 2 4.44 5.72 -13.03
CA ARG A 2 3.41 6.53 -13.70
C ARG A 2 2.26 6.94 -12.78
N TRP A 3 1.77 5.99 -11.98
CA TRP A 3 0.66 6.29 -11.09
C TRP A 3 1.03 7.37 -10.08
N LEU A 4 2.22 7.23 -9.49
CA LEU A 4 2.69 8.17 -8.48
C LEU A 4 2.93 9.56 -9.07
N ASP A 5 3.44 9.62 -10.30
CA ASP A 5 3.68 10.89 -11.00
C ASP A 5 2.39 11.68 -11.24
N ALA A 6 1.26 11.00 -11.30
CA ALA A 6 -0.03 11.63 -11.53
C ALA A 6 -0.68 12.17 -10.26
N GLN A 7 -0.08 11.93 -9.09
CA GLN A 7 -0.70 12.34 -7.83
C GLN A 7 -0.23 13.72 -7.39
N PRO A 8 -1.10 14.49 -6.71
CA PRO A 8 -0.69 15.79 -6.17
C PRO A 8 0.43 15.66 -5.14
N ALA A 9 1.20 16.72 -4.98
CA ALA A 9 2.33 16.74 -4.07
C ALA A 9 1.91 16.44 -2.63
N LYS A 10 2.65 15.57 -1.96
CA LYS A 10 2.47 15.23 -0.54
C LYS A 10 1.13 14.63 -0.18
N THR A 11 0.44 14.00 -1.13
CA THR A 11 -0.89 13.42 -0.88
C THR A 11 -0.89 11.91 -0.69
N VAL A 12 0.20 11.23 -1.01
CA VAL A 12 0.25 9.77 -1.02
C VAL A 12 0.92 9.23 0.23
N VAL A 13 0.28 8.25 0.87
CA VAL A 13 0.89 7.47 1.94
C VAL A 13 1.54 6.25 1.29
N TYR A 14 2.84 6.09 1.50
CA TYR A 14 3.54 4.89 1.05
C TYR A 14 3.48 3.85 2.16
N VAL A 15 2.91 2.69 1.86
CA VAL A 15 2.74 1.60 2.82
C VAL A 15 3.65 0.45 2.43
N ALA A 16 4.61 0.12 3.30
CA ALA A 16 5.55 -0.98 3.07
C ALA A 16 5.74 -1.75 4.37
N LEU A 17 4.81 -2.65 4.64
CA LEU A 17 4.83 -3.48 5.84
C LEU A 17 5.22 -4.91 5.50
N GLY A 18 5.91 -5.57 6.43
CA GLY A 18 6.23 -6.99 6.29
C GLY A 18 7.44 -7.30 5.44
N THR A 19 8.32 -6.31 5.20
CA THR A 19 9.53 -6.56 4.40
C THR A 19 10.53 -7.47 5.11
N GLU A 20 10.63 -7.38 6.43
CA GLU A 20 11.55 -8.20 7.21
C GLU A 20 10.83 -9.27 8.03
N ALA A 21 9.65 -8.94 8.54
CA ALA A 21 8.82 -9.85 9.32
C ALA A 21 7.43 -9.83 8.71
N PRO A 22 7.05 -10.84 7.92
CA PRO A 22 5.74 -10.86 7.29
C PRO A 22 4.62 -10.74 8.31
N MET A 23 3.67 -9.86 8.04
CA MET A 23 2.51 -9.69 8.91
C MET A 23 1.47 -10.75 8.60
N ARG A 24 0.65 -11.07 9.60
CA ARG A 24 -0.43 -12.01 9.40
C ARG A 24 -1.48 -11.46 8.44
N ALA A 25 -2.13 -12.36 7.71
CA ALA A 25 -3.14 -11.97 6.73
C ALA A 25 -4.27 -11.17 7.36
N GLU A 26 -4.67 -11.48 8.59
CA GLU A 26 -5.73 -10.73 9.28
C GLU A 26 -5.36 -9.26 9.48
N LEU A 27 -4.12 -9.00 9.87
CA LEU A 27 -3.67 -7.62 10.07
C LEU A 27 -3.59 -6.86 8.76
N LEU A 28 -3.19 -7.54 7.69
CA LEU A 28 -3.14 -6.93 6.37
C LEU A 28 -4.53 -6.61 5.86
N ARG A 29 -5.52 -7.45 6.15
CA ARG A 29 -6.92 -7.17 5.80
C ARG A 29 -7.45 -5.97 6.57
N GLU A 30 -7.12 -5.86 7.86
CA GLU A 30 -7.49 -4.69 8.65
C GLU A 30 -6.86 -3.42 8.10
N LEU A 31 -5.60 -3.50 7.66
CA LEU A 31 -4.94 -2.38 7.02
C LEU A 31 -5.67 -1.95 5.75
N ALA A 32 -6.10 -2.91 4.94
CA ALA A 32 -6.87 -2.61 3.73
C ALA A 32 -8.15 -1.86 4.08
N HIS A 33 -8.89 -2.33 5.08
CA HIS A 33 -10.10 -1.64 5.52
C HIS A 33 -9.80 -0.23 6.03
N GLY A 34 -8.71 -0.08 6.78
CA GLY A 34 -8.29 1.23 7.29
C GLY A 34 -7.95 2.21 6.17
N LEU A 35 -7.25 1.76 5.15
CA LEU A 35 -6.92 2.60 4.00
C LEU A 35 -8.17 3.01 3.22
N GLU A 36 -9.12 2.10 3.08
CA GLU A 36 -10.37 2.39 2.44
C GLU A 36 -11.18 3.44 3.22
N LEU A 37 -11.29 3.26 4.53
CA LEU A 37 -12.04 4.16 5.40
C LEU A 37 -11.39 5.53 5.53
N ALA A 38 -10.07 5.58 5.53
CA ALA A 38 -9.35 6.84 5.70
C ALA A 38 -9.52 7.80 4.51
N GLY A 39 -9.83 7.26 3.35
CA GLY A 39 -10.01 8.09 2.16
C GLY A 39 -8.73 8.70 1.63
N THR A 40 -7.58 8.33 2.17
CA THR A 40 -6.29 8.85 1.72
C THR A 40 -5.82 8.19 0.43
N ARG A 41 -4.94 8.89 -0.30
CA ARG A 41 -4.24 8.26 -1.41
C ARG A 41 -3.12 7.40 -0.85
N PHE A 42 -2.89 6.24 -1.47
CA PHE A 42 -1.87 5.32 -0.96
C PHE A 42 -1.20 4.55 -2.10
N LEU A 43 0.05 4.20 -1.85
CA LEU A 43 0.80 3.21 -2.63
C LEU A 43 1.20 2.11 -1.66
N TRP A 44 0.63 0.93 -1.83
CA TRP A 44 0.85 -0.19 -0.92
C TRP A 44 1.69 -1.25 -1.60
N ALA A 45 2.94 -1.38 -1.13
CA ALA A 45 3.84 -2.46 -1.54
C ALA A 45 3.51 -3.67 -0.66
N LEU A 46 2.60 -4.51 -1.14
CA LEU A 46 2.08 -5.64 -0.38
C LEU A 46 2.99 -6.85 -0.52
N ARG A 47 3.36 -7.44 0.59
CA ARG A 47 4.09 -8.69 0.65
C ARG A 47 3.22 -9.75 1.30
N PRO A 48 2.52 -10.59 0.51
CA PRO A 48 1.65 -11.62 1.10
C PRO A 48 2.46 -12.62 1.92
N PRO A 49 1.90 -13.11 3.04
CA PRO A 49 2.53 -14.20 3.77
C PRO A 49 2.66 -15.45 2.91
N ALA A 50 3.57 -16.35 3.29
CA ALA A 50 3.73 -17.62 2.59
C ALA A 50 2.39 -18.37 2.52
N GLY A 51 2.04 -18.84 1.34
CA GLY A 51 0.78 -19.56 1.12
C GLY A 51 -0.44 -18.69 0.90
N ALA A 52 -0.28 -17.37 0.93
CA ALA A 52 -1.36 -16.42 0.65
C ALA A 52 -1.03 -15.61 -0.60
N ASP A 53 -2.05 -15.12 -1.27
CA ASP A 53 -1.87 -14.24 -2.42
C ASP A 53 -2.59 -12.92 -2.17
N GLU A 54 -2.47 -11.99 -3.11
CA GLU A 54 -3.10 -10.68 -2.98
C GLU A 54 -4.60 -10.81 -2.82
N ASP A 55 -5.23 -11.70 -3.56
CA ASP A 55 -6.69 -11.87 -3.54
C ASP A 55 -7.21 -12.36 -2.18
N SER A 56 -6.39 -13.08 -1.43
CA SER A 56 -6.80 -13.56 -0.10
C SER A 56 -6.68 -12.49 0.98
N ILE A 57 -5.95 -11.41 0.71
CA ILE A 57 -5.69 -10.34 1.66
C ILE A 57 -6.55 -9.11 1.35
N VAL A 58 -6.58 -8.72 0.09
CA VAL A 58 -7.33 -7.53 -0.34
C VAL A 58 -8.81 -7.88 -0.42
N PRO A 59 -9.68 -7.14 0.27
CA PRO A 59 -11.12 -7.42 0.23
C PRO A 59 -11.70 -7.35 -1.18
N VAL A 60 -12.74 -8.15 -1.43
CA VAL A 60 -13.43 -8.12 -2.71
C VAL A 60 -13.96 -6.71 -2.96
N GLY A 61 -13.70 -6.19 -4.16
CA GLY A 61 -14.14 -4.86 -4.54
C GLY A 61 -13.28 -3.72 -3.99
N PHE A 62 -12.18 -4.03 -3.31
CA PHE A 62 -11.31 -3.00 -2.75
C PHE A 62 -10.79 -2.03 -3.80
N ALA A 63 -10.29 -2.55 -4.92
CA ALA A 63 -9.76 -1.71 -5.99
C ALA A 63 -10.84 -0.81 -6.58
N GLU A 64 -12.05 -1.31 -6.71
CA GLU A 64 -13.17 -0.54 -7.22
C GLU A 64 -13.59 0.56 -6.26
N ARG A 65 -13.64 0.26 -4.97
CA ARG A 65 -14.03 1.22 -3.94
C ARG A 65 -12.98 2.29 -3.69
N THR A 66 -11.70 1.95 -3.77
CA THR A 66 -10.63 2.93 -3.61
C THR A 66 -10.35 3.70 -4.91
N GLY A 67 -10.72 3.11 -6.05
CA GLY A 67 -10.58 3.77 -7.34
C GLY A 67 -9.14 4.16 -7.64
N GLU A 68 -8.97 5.34 -8.20
CA GLU A 68 -7.66 5.83 -8.60
C GLU A 68 -6.82 6.40 -7.46
N ARG A 69 -7.38 6.51 -6.27
CA ARG A 69 -6.64 7.07 -5.13
C ARG A 69 -5.66 6.09 -4.50
N GLY A 70 -5.71 4.82 -4.85
CA GLY A 70 -4.85 3.81 -4.29
C GLY A 70 -4.28 2.86 -5.31
N LEU A 71 -3.08 2.38 -5.04
CA LEU A 71 -2.42 1.36 -5.85
C LEU A 71 -1.82 0.31 -4.93
N VAL A 72 -2.20 -0.96 -5.15
CA VAL A 72 -1.61 -2.10 -4.45
C VAL A 72 -0.72 -2.83 -5.45
N THR A 73 0.52 -3.07 -5.08
CA THR A 73 1.44 -3.83 -5.92
C THR A 73 2.16 -4.90 -5.11
N THR A 74 2.33 -6.08 -5.69
CA THR A 74 3.11 -7.15 -5.11
C THR A 74 4.50 -7.25 -5.74
N ARG A 75 4.77 -6.44 -6.74
CA ARG A 75 6.05 -6.38 -7.41
C ARG A 75 7.06 -5.58 -6.61
N TRP A 76 8.35 -5.80 -6.88
CA TRP A 76 9.41 -5.02 -6.27
C TRP A 76 9.23 -3.53 -6.55
N VAL A 77 9.39 -2.73 -5.52
CA VAL A 77 9.24 -1.27 -5.60
C VAL A 77 10.58 -0.64 -5.19
N PRO A 78 11.10 0.33 -5.97
CA PRO A 78 12.34 1.02 -5.60
C PRO A 78 12.08 1.98 -4.44
N GLN A 79 12.17 1.47 -3.22
CA GLN A 79 11.74 2.17 -2.01
C GLN A 79 12.37 3.56 -1.86
N VAL A 80 13.67 3.68 -2.11
CA VAL A 80 14.35 4.95 -1.97
C VAL A 80 13.77 6.00 -2.93
N ARG A 81 13.51 5.61 -4.16
CA ARG A 81 12.93 6.52 -5.15
C ARG A 81 11.49 6.91 -4.79
N VAL A 82 10.72 5.94 -4.28
CA VAL A 82 9.34 6.22 -3.87
C VAL A 82 9.32 7.20 -2.71
N LEU A 83 10.16 6.97 -1.70
CA LEU A 83 10.22 7.87 -0.54
C LEU A 83 10.71 9.27 -0.91
N ALA A 84 11.52 9.39 -1.95
CA ALA A 84 12.00 10.67 -2.44
C ALA A 84 11.03 11.37 -3.38
N HIS A 85 9.97 10.68 -3.81
CA HIS A 85 9.02 11.24 -4.77
C HIS A 85 8.19 12.36 -4.13
N GLY A 86 7.99 13.45 -4.89
CA GLY A 86 7.27 14.62 -4.38
C GLY A 86 5.81 14.37 -4.02
N ALA A 87 5.17 13.33 -4.56
CA ALA A 87 3.80 12.99 -4.22
C ALA A 87 3.66 12.30 -2.88
N VAL A 88 4.74 11.73 -2.33
CA VAL A 88 4.70 10.99 -1.07
C VAL A 88 4.80 11.95 0.10
N GLY A 89 3.77 11.96 0.95
CA GLY A 89 3.71 12.81 2.13
C GLY A 89 3.90 12.08 3.45
N ALA A 90 3.77 10.75 3.43
CA ALA A 90 3.92 9.95 4.65
C ALA A 90 4.38 8.54 4.29
N PHE A 91 5.03 7.89 5.24
CA PHE A 91 5.50 6.52 5.10
C PHE A 91 4.98 5.70 6.28
N LEU A 92 4.21 4.68 5.96
CA LEU A 92 3.71 3.74 6.97
C LEU A 92 4.51 2.45 6.87
N THR A 93 5.26 2.15 7.92
CA THR A 93 6.08 0.96 7.98
C THR A 93 5.92 0.29 9.34
N HIS A 94 6.26 -0.99 9.39
CA HIS A 94 6.23 -1.74 10.64
C HIS A 94 7.52 -1.45 11.42
N CYS A 95 7.37 -0.89 12.61
CA CYS A 95 8.49 -0.62 13.51
C CYS A 95 8.54 -1.68 14.60
N GLY A 96 9.50 -2.52 14.53
CA GLY A 96 9.66 -3.49 15.61
C GLY A 96 9.86 -4.87 15.20
#